data_d1fd21fc47ff36e640918c89c1de138c
#
_entry.id   d1fd21fc47ff36e640918c89c1de138c
#
_cell.length_a   1.000
_cell.length_b   1.000
_cell.length_c   1.000
_cell.angle_alpha   90.00
_cell.angle_beta   90.00
_cell.angle_gamma   90.00
#
_symmetry.space_group_name_H-M   'P 1'
#
loop_
_entity.id
_entity.type
_entity.pdbx_description
1 polymer ?
#
loop_
_entity_poly.entity_id
_entity_poly.type
_entity_poly.pdbx_seq_one_letter_code
_entity_poly.pdbx_strand_id
1 'polypeptide(L)'
;VIKNTGSWYVVRLDDGQLFQCKVKGNFRLKGIRSTNPVAVGDNVRIVPTEANAGQVGMITEILDRRNYIIRKASNLSKQSHIIAANVDQAALVVTLRHPETSTTFIDRFLASAEAYRVPVILIFNKVDLLDEDDRHLLELFFRLYEGIGYPCYGVSAIDDTKGLCGMD
;
A
#
# COMPACT_ATOMS: atom_id res chain seq x y z
N VAL A 1 7.67 11.83 -0.59
CA VAL A 1 6.53 12.10 0.33
C VAL A 1 6.40 10.96 1.31
N ILE A 2 6.44 11.23 2.61
CA ILE A 2 6.35 10.20 3.66
C ILE A 2 5.04 10.27 4.47
N LYS A 3 4.28 11.37 4.37
CA LYS A 3 2.99 11.53 5.06
C LYS A 3 2.08 12.46 4.27
N ASN A 4 0.78 12.15 4.27
CA ASN A 4 -0.28 12.95 3.68
C ASN A 4 -1.40 13.13 4.73
N THR A 5 -1.78 14.37 5.00
CA THR A 5 -2.87 14.73 5.92
C THR A 5 -4.00 15.48 5.22
N GLY A 6 -4.17 15.26 3.92
CA GLY A 6 -5.16 15.93 3.07
C GLY A 6 -4.67 17.24 2.48
N SER A 7 -4.40 18.25 3.30
CA SER A 7 -3.94 19.59 2.85
C SER A 7 -2.44 19.78 2.95
N TRP A 8 -1.76 18.95 3.74
CA TRP A 8 -0.35 19.03 4.00
C TRP A 8 0.34 17.70 3.74
N TYR A 9 1.57 17.80 3.26
CA TYR A 9 2.45 16.68 2.95
C TYR A 9 3.76 16.84 3.70
N VAL A 10 4.27 15.76 4.29
CA VAL A 10 5.62 15.73 4.80
C VAL A 10 6.52 15.13 3.74
N VAL A 11 7.49 15.91 3.31
CA VAL A 11 8.51 15.50 2.33
C VAL A 11 9.84 15.34 3.06
N ARG A 12 10.48 14.19 2.89
CA ARG A 12 11.84 13.94 3.33
C ARG A 12 12.79 14.20 2.16
N LEU A 13 13.77 15.07 2.38
CA LEU A 13 14.84 15.33 1.43
C LEU A 13 15.91 14.22 1.47
N ASP A 14 16.82 14.24 0.51
CA ASP A 14 17.90 13.25 0.40
C ASP A 14 18.90 13.34 1.58
N ASP A 15 19.04 14.51 2.20
CA ASP A 15 19.83 14.74 3.40
C ASP A 15 19.11 14.37 4.71
N GLY A 16 17.87 13.84 4.60
CA GLY A 16 17.05 13.42 5.73
C GLY A 16 16.17 14.52 6.34
N GLN A 17 16.32 15.79 5.93
CA GLN A 17 15.50 16.87 6.44
C GLN A 17 14.02 16.70 6.07
N LEU A 18 13.13 17.14 6.95
CA LEU A 18 11.68 17.04 6.77
C LEU A 18 11.08 18.42 6.48
N PHE A 19 10.32 18.52 5.41
CA PHE A 19 9.58 19.71 5.00
C PHE A 19 8.09 19.49 5.07
N GLN A 20 7.37 20.46 5.64
CA GLN A 20 5.92 20.56 5.56
C GLN A 20 5.56 21.25 4.25
N CYS A 21 4.90 20.53 3.33
CA CYS A 21 4.65 21.05 1.99
C CYS A 21 3.16 21.15 1.68
N LYS A 22 2.82 22.13 0.86
CA LYS A 22 1.53 22.21 0.15
C LYS A 22 1.73 22.01 -1.34
N VAL A 23 0.66 21.62 -2.02
CA VAL A 23 0.66 21.54 -3.48
C VAL A 23 0.27 22.90 -4.06
N LYS A 24 0.94 23.34 -5.13
CA LYS A 24 0.60 24.57 -5.85
C LYS A 24 -0.80 24.43 -6.48
N GLY A 25 -1.68 25.43 -6.29
CA GLY A 25 -3.11 25.36 -6.57
C GLY A 25 -3.54 24.98 -8.00
N ASN A 26 -2.66 25.01 -9.00
CA ASN A 26 -2.93 24.63 -10.39
C ASN A 26 -2.34 23.26 -10.77
N PHE A 27 -2.01 22.42 -9.77
CA PHE A 27 -1.39 21.14 -10.01
C PHE A 27 -2.42 20.13 -10.53
N ARG A 28 -2.51 19.99 -11.85
CA ARG A 28 -3.30 18.94 -12.53
C ARG A 28 -2.34 17.93 -13.13
N LEU A 29 -2.26 16.74 -12.57
CA LEU A 29 -1.63 15.61 -13.26
C LEU A 29 -2.42 15.29 -14.53
N LYS A 30 -1.72 15.30 -15.67
CA LYS A 30 -2.30 14.86 -16.95
C LYS A 30 -2.82 13.43 -16.78
N GLY A 31 -4.14 13.24 -16.84
CA GLY A 31 -4.79 11.94 -16.90
C GLY A 31 -5.32 11.37 -15.58
N ILE A 32 -5.02 11.93 -14.41
CA ILE A 32 -5.54 11.45 -13.13
C ILE A 32 -6.52 12.48 -12.55
N ARG A 33 -7.81 12.17 -12.56
CA ARG A 33 -8.84 12.93 -11.86
C ARG A 33 -8.88 12.49 -10.39
N SER A 34 -7.93 12.97 -9.60
CA SER A 34 -7.90 12.75 -8.15
C SER A 34 -7.99 14.07 -7.41
N THR A 35 -8.73 14.10 -6.30
CA THR A 35 -8.78 15.24 -5.38
C THR A 35 -7.44 15.48 -4.69
N ASN A 36 -6.63 14.43 -4.50
CA ASN A 36 -5.28 14.49 -3.98
C ASN A 36 -4.30 13.93 -5.02
N PRO A 37 -3.59 14.81 -5.77
CA PRO A 37 -2.68 14.37 -6.83
C PRO A 37 -1.41 13.71 -6.27
N VAL A 38 -1.02 14.00 -5.03
CA VAL A 38 0.20 13.50 -4.38
C VAL A 38 -0.14 12.37 -3.43
N ALA A 39 0.57 11.27 -3.54
CA ALA A 39 0.46 10.09 -2.67
C ALA A 39 1.69 9.91 -1.78
N VAL A 40 1.57 9.14 -0.72
CA VAL A 40 2.73 8.67 0.05
C VAL A 40 3.60 7.79 -0.86
N GLY A 41 4.91 7.97 -0.79
CA GLY A 41 5.89 7.30 -1.67
C GLY A 41 6.22 8.09 -2.95
N ASP A 42 5.48 9.17 -3.28
CA ASP A 42 5.86 10.01 -4.43
C ASP A 42 7.21 10.69 -4.23
N ASN A 43 8.01 10.68 -5.29
CA ASN A 43 9.17 11.54 -5.43
C ASN A 43 8.69 12.88 -6.01
N VAL A 44 9.05 13.98 -5.36
CA VAL A 44 8.55 15.30 -5.70
C VAL A 44 9.66 16.32 -5.73
N ARG A 45 9.50 17.40 -6.51
CA ARG A 45 10.31 18.61 -6.41
C ARG A 45 9.60 19.60 -5.51
N ILE A 46 10.34 20.20 -4.60
CA ILE A 46 9.82 21.24 -3.71
C ILE A 46 10.60 22.53 -3.89
N VAL A 47 9.93 23.64 -3.64
CA VAL A 47 10.55 24.97 -3.51
C VAL A 47 10.31 25.43 -2.07
N PRO A 48 11.37 25.70 -1.28
CA PRO A 48 11.23 26.27 0.05
C PRO A 48 10.47 27.61 -0.01
N THR A 49 9.66 27.87 1.01
CA THR A 49 8.95 29.16 1.13
C THR A 49 9.63 29.98 2.24
N GLU A 50 10.01 31.22 1.93
CA GLU A 50 10.71 32.12 2.87
C GLU A 50 9.84 32.60 4.05
N ALA A 51 8.53 32.40 3.98
CA ALA A 51 7.60 32.84 5.03
C ALA A 51 7.61 31.85 6.21
N ASN A 52 8.38 32.17 7.20
CA ASN A 52 8.67 31.51 8.48
C ASN A 52 9.93 30.64 8.46
N ALA A 53 10.77 30.85 9.43
CA ALA A 53 12.02 30.15 9.74
C ALA A 53 11.86 28.63 9.97
N GLY A 54 10.83 28.00 9.41
CA GLY A 54 10.48 26.59 9.48
C GLY A 54 10.63 25.92 8.13
N GLN A 55 10.85 24.62 8.13
CA GLN A 55 10.98 23.72 7.00
C GLN A 55 9.63 23.59 6.24
N VAL A 56 9.20 24.71 5.60
CA VAL A 56 7.95 24.78 4.83
C VAL A 56 8.28 24.96 3.35
N GLY A 57 7.60 24.22 2.49
CA GLY A 57 7.81 24.26 1.06
C GLY A 57 6.55 24.05 0.23
N MET A 58 6.70 24.24 -1.07
CA MET A 58 5.64 24.02 -2.04
C MET A 58 6.06 22.91 -3.01
N ILE A 59 5.24 21.89 -3.16
CA ILE A 59 5.40 20.84 -4.19
C ILE A 59 5.08 21.47 -5.54
N THR A 60 6.03 21.44 -6.45
CA THR A 60 5.94 22.01 -7.79
C THR A 60 5.84 20.95 -8.87
N GLU A 61 6.31 19.74 -8.60
CA GLU A 61 6.32 18.64 -9.56
C GLU A 61 6.23 17.29 -8.83
N ILE A 62 5.55 16.33 -9.43
CA ILE A 62 5.58 14.92 -9.06
C ILE A 62 6.36 14.19 -10.14
N LEU A 63 7.41 13.47 -9.76
CA LEU A 63 8.21 12.69 -10.69
C LEU A 63 7.47 11.42 -11.11
N ASP A 64 7.92 10.78 -12.18
CA ASP A 64 7.33 9.56 -12.71
C ASP A 64 7.30 8.45 -11.63
N ARG A 65 6.15 7.80 -11.52
CA ARG A 65 5.94 6.69 -10.60
C ARG A 65 6.37 5.39 -11.26
N ARG A 66 7.16 4.60 -10.55
CA ARG A 66 7.49 3.23 -10.98
C ARG A 66 6.25 2.32 -10.95
N ASN A 67 5.48 2.44 -9.87
CA ASN A 67 4.25 1.72 -9.64
C ASN A 67 3.39 2.46 -8.59
N TYR A 68 2.17 1.98 -8.36
CA TYR A 68 1.29 2.52 -7.32
C TYR A 68 0.15 1.56 -6.99
N ILE A 69 -0.47 1.72 -5.84
CA ILE A 69 -1.68 1.01 -5.43
C ILE A 69 -2.85 1.98 -5.45
N ILE A 70 -3.96 1.56 -6.09
CA ILE A 70 -5.20 2.35 -6.15
C ILE A 70 -6.29 1.70 -5.31
N ARG A 71 -7.14 2.56 -4.75
CA ARG A 71 -8.44 2.19 -4.21
C ARG A 71 -9.52 2.81 -5.08
N LYS A 72 -10.38 1.97 -5.66
CA LYS A 72 -11.59 2.47 -6.32
C LYS A 72 -12.58 2.93 -5.24
N ALA A 73 -13.15 4.11 -5.40
CA ALA A 73 -14.26 4.54 -4.55
C ALA A 73 -15.47 3.61 -4.80
N SER A 74 -16.12 3.17 -3.73
CA SER A 74 -17.26 2.23 -3.77
C SER A 74 -18.53 2.83 -4.35
N ASN A 75 -18.63 4.15 -4.49
CA ASN A 75 -19.81 4.84 -5.00
C ASN A 75 -19.46 5.68 -6.23
N LEU A 76 -20.19 5.46 -7.32
CA LEU A 76 -20.48 6.32 -8.51
C LEU A 76 -19.46 7.41 -8.92
N SER A 77 -18.48 7.77 -8.10
CA SER A 77 -17.42 8.68 -8.49
C SER A 77 -16.38 7.90 -9.30
N LYS A 78 -16.16 8.32 -10.55
CA LYS A 78 -15.07 7.82 -11.43
C LYS A 78 -13.67 8.16 -10.89
N GLN A 79 -13.53 8.42 -9.59
CA GLN A 79 -12.28 8.84 -8.97
C GLN A 79 -11.61 7.64 -8.28
N SER A 80 -10.45 7.28 -8.76
CA SER A 80 -9.55 6.36 -8.07
C SER A 80 -8.62 7.16 -7.15
N HIS A 81 -8.41 6.68 -5.93
CA HIS A 81 -7.44 7.26 -5.01
C HIS A 81 -6.17 6.40 -5.00
N ILE A 82 -5.03 7.03 -5.25
CA ILE A 82 -3.74 6.38 -5.07
C ILE A 82 -3.46 6.33 -3.57
N ILE A 83 -3.27 5.12 -3.05
CA ILE A 83 -2.98 4.87 -1.64
C ILE A 83 -1.50 5.10 -1.37
N ALA A 84 -0.65 4.51 -2.21
CA ALA A 84 0.80 4.62 -2.13
C ALA A 84 1.42 4.52 -3.53
N ALA A 85 2.55 5.17 -3.73
CA ALA A 85 3.34 5.14 -4.96
C ALA A 85 4.76 4.64 -4.68
N ASN A 86 5.45 4.17 -5.72
CA ASN A 86 6.83 3.65 -5.68
C ASN A 86 7.02 2.57 -4.60
N VAL A 87 6.04 1.65 -4.51
CA VAL A 87 5.98 0.57 -3.54
C VAL A 87 6.95 -0.54 -3.94
N ASP A 88 7.81 -0.97 -3.02
CA ASP A 88 8.74 -2.08 -3.27
C ASP A 88 8.02 -3.43 -3.11
N GLN A 89 7.13 -3.54 -2.11
CA GLN A 89 6.35 -4.73 -1.84
C GLN A 89 5.05 -4.37 -1.09
N ALA A 90 3.97 -5.05 -1.42
CA ALA A 90 2.72 -5.00 -0.67
C ALA A 90 2.54 -6.28 0.14
N ALA A 91 2.24 -6.15 1.43
CA ALA A 91 1.87 -7.25 2.28
C ALA A 91 0.34 -7.25 2.45
N LEU A 92 -0.33 -8.24 1.85
CA LEU A 92 -1.78 -8.42 2.02
C LEU A 92 -2.03 -9.31 3.24
N VAL A 93 -2.48 -8.70 4.32
CA VAL A 93 -2.85 -9.43 5.55
C VAL A 93 -4.28 -9.92 5.42
N VAL A 94 -4.46 -11.23 5.53
CA VAL A 94 -5.74 -11.93 5.40
C VAL A 94 -5.94 -12.89 6.58
N THR A 95 -7.19 -13.31 6.79
CA THR A 95 -7.54 -14.29 7.82
C THR A 95 -8.51 -15.32 7.24
N LEU A 96 -8.33 -16.60 7.59
CA LEU A 96 -9.27 -17.66 7.21
C LEU A 96 -10.56 -17.58 8.02
N ARG A 97 -10.44 -17.17 9.30
CA ARG A 97 -11.56 -17.04 10.24
C ARG A 97 -11.41 -15.74 11.04
N HIS A 98 -12.50 -15.25 11.56
CA HIS A 98 -12.61 -14.19 12.57
C HIS A 98 -11.96 -12.83 12.21
N PRO A 99 -12.37 -12.14 11.14
CA PRO A 99 -13.35 -12.49 10.11
C PRO A 99 -12.73 -13.29 8.97
N GLU A 100 -13.55 -13.98 8.18
CA GLU A 100 -13.11 -14.63 6.96
C GLU A 100 -12.81 -13.60 5.87
N THR A 101 -11.65 -13.75 5.21
CA THR A 101 -11.30 -12.98 4.02
C THR A 101 -11.64 -13.80 2.78
N SER A 102 -12.56 -13.33 1.95
CA SER A 102 -12.96 -14.08 0.76
C SER A 102 -11.84 -14.18 -0.28
N THR A 103 -11.73 -15.31 -0.95
CA THR A 103 -10.80 -15.51 -2.07
C THR A 103 -11.01 -14.46 -3.17
N THR A 104 -12.25 -14.08 -3.45
CA THR A 104 -12.56 -13.02 -4.41
C THR A 104 -11.88 -11.69 -4.05
N PHE A 105 -11.76 -11.36 -2.77
CA PHE A 105 -11.05 -10.16 -2.34
C PHE A 105 -9.55 -10.30 -2.57
N ILE A 106 -8.96 -11.46 -2.19
CA ILE A 106 -7.55 -11.74 -2.41
C ILE A 106 -7.21 -11.65 -3.90
N ASP A 107 -7.94 -12.37 -4.76
CA ASP A 107 -7.69 -12.42 -6.20
C ASP A 107 -7.82 -11.04 -6.87
N ARG A 108 -8.81 -10.25 -6.46
CA ARG A 108 -8.97 -8.86 -6.96
C ARG A 108 -7.82 -7.95 -6.54
N PHE A 109 -7.32 -8.13 -5.32
CA PHE A 109 -6.17 -7.36 -4.85
C PHE A 109 -4.92 -7.75 -5.64
N LEU A 110 -4.65 -9.06 -5.79
CA LEU A 110 -3.52 -9.57 -6.56
C LEU A 110 -3.56 -9.10 -8.01
N ALA A 111 -4.71 -9.24 -8.68
CA ALA A 111 -4.88 -8.77 -10.06
C ALA A 111 -4.67 -7.26 -10.20
N SER A 112 -5.12 -6.47 -9.20
CA SER A 112 -4.87 -5.03 -9.20
C SER A 112 -3.41 -4.69 -8.98
N ALA A 113 -2.74 -5.37 -8.06
CA ALA A 113 -1.32 -5.16 -7.78
C ALA A 113 -0.45 -5.53 -9.00
N GLU A 114 -0.75 -6.65 -9.67
CA GLU A 114 -0.10 -7.10 -10.90
C GLU A 114 -0.24 -6.07 -12.02
N ALA A 115 -1.45 -5.54 -12.23
CA ALA A 115 -1.71 -4.52 -13.24
C ALA A 115 -0.87 -3.24 -13.05
N TYR A 116 -0.46 -2.95 -11.84
CA TYR A 116 0.39 -1.81 -11.50
C TYR A 116 1.83 -2.20 -11.13
N ARG A 117 2.23 -3.44 -11.36
CA ARG A 117 3.59 -3.96 -11.12
C ARG A 117 4.04 -3.81 -9.67
N VAL A 118 3.17 -4.09 -8.73
CA VAL A 118 3.48 -4.11 -7.29
C VAL A 118 3.65 -5.55 -6.85
N PRO A 119 4.86 -5.98 -6.42
CA PRO A 119 5.06 -7.30 -5.84
C PRO A 119 4.21 -7.49 -4.58
N VAL A 120 3.61 -8.66 -4.41
CA VAL A 120 2.74 -8.95 -3.25
C VAL A 120 3.22 -10.18 -2.52
N ILE A 121 3.16 -10.14 -1.19
CA ILE A 121 3.20 -11.30 -0.31
C ILE A 121 1.86 -11.44 0.41
N LEU A 122 1.44 -12.67 0.68
CA LEU A 122 0.23 -12.98 1.45
C LEU A 122 0.61 -13.34 2.88
N ILE A 123 -0.03 -12.71 3.84
CA ILE A 123 0.18 -12.95 5.27
C ILE A 123 -1.14 -13.45 5.86
N PHE A 124 -1.23 -14.76 6.12
CA PHE A 124 -2.36 -15.38 6.77
C PHE A 124 -2.20 -15.23 8.28
N ASN A 125 -2.89 -14.26 8.85
CA ASN A 125 -2.83 -13.96 10.29
C ASN A 125 -3.84 -14.79 11.08
N LYS A 126 -3.62 -14.88 12.41
CA LYS A 126 -4.44 -15.62 13.36
C LYS A 126 -4.37 -17.15 13.19
N VAL A 127 -3.23 -17.68 12.80
CA VAL A 127 -3.06 -19.14 12.67
C VAL A 127 -3.18 -19.89 14.00
N ASP A 128 -3.07 -19.18 15.12
CA ASP A 128 -3.31 -19.69 16.48
C ASP A 128 -4.77 -20.10 16.72
N LEU A 129 -5.74 -19.54 15.99
CA LEU A 129 -7.16 -19.81 16.10
C LEU A 129 -7.67 -20.92 15.17
N LEU A 130 -6.81 -21.49 14.34
CA LEU A 130 -7.17 -22.50 13.34
C LEU A 130 -7.27 -23.89 13.97
N ASP A 131 -8.38 -24.59 13.71
CA ASP A 131 -8.53 -26.01 13.98
C ASP A 131 -7.82 -26.87 12.91
N GLU A 132 -7.97 -28.20 12.94
CA GLU A 132 -7.31 -29.10 12.04
C GLU A 132 -7.80 -28.96 10.59
N ASP A 133 -9.11 -28.78 10.40
CA ASP A 133 -9.70 -28.57 9.07
C ASP A 133 -9.26 -27.23 8.47
N ASP A 134 -9.22 -26.18 9.28
CA ASP A 134 -8.76 -24.86 8.86
C ASP A 134 -7.25 -24.85 8.52
N ARG A 135 -6.44 -25.64 9.22
CA ARG A 135 -5.00 -25.82 8.89
C ARG A 135 -4.82 -26.50 7.54
N HIS A 136 -5.61 -27.53 7.28
CA HIS A 136 -5.59 -28.16 5.97
C HIS A 136 -6.02 -27.19 4.84
N LEU A 137 -7.02 -26.38 5.11
CA LEU A 137 -7.44 -25.31 4.18
C LEU A 137 -6.33 -24.28 3.95
N LEU A 138 -5.59 -23.89 5.01
CA LEU A 138 -4.45 -22.99 4.90
C LEU A 138 -3.37 -23.57 3.99
N GLU A 139 -3.04 -24.85 4.13
CA GLU A 139 -2.08 -25.53 3.24
C GLU A 139 -2.53 -25.51 1.78
N LEU A 140 -3.83 -25.70 1.51
CA LEU A 140 -4.37 -25.60 0.14
C LEU A 140 -4.21 -24.18 -0.42
N PHE A 141 -4.43 -23.15 0.40
CA PHE A 141 -4.21 -21.76 -0.03
C PHE A 141 -2.71 -21.49 -0.30
N PHE A 142 -1.80 -21.99 0.54
CA PHE A 142 -0.38 -21.86 0.29
C PHE A 142 0.01 -22.48 -1.05
N ARG A 143 -0.37 -23.75 -1.28
CA ARG A 143 -0.11 -24.43 -2.56
C ARG A 143 -0.68 -23.68 -3.75
N LEU A 144 -1.89 -23.10 -3.61
CA LEU A 144 -2.54 -22.35 -4.68
C LEU A 144 -1.74 -21.07 -5.00
N TYR A 145 -1.50 -20.23 -4.01
CA TYR A 145 -0.94 -18.90 -4.25
C TYR A 145 0.58 -18.94 -4.48
N GLU A 146 1.33 -19.81 -3.79
CA GLU A 146 2.74 -20.04 -4.07
C GLU A 146 2.94 -20.68 -5.45
N GLY A 147 2.06 -21.58 -5.85
CA GLY A 147 2.08 -22.19 -7.17
C GLY A 147 1.93 -21.20 -8.33
N ILE A 148 1.35 -20.03 -8.09
CA ILE A 148 1.25 -18.93 -9.05
C ILE A 148 2.21 -17.76 -8.74
N GLY A 149 3.15 -17.95 -7.81
CA GLY A 149 4.28 -17.05 -7.58
C GLY A 149 4.10 -16.00 -6.47
N TYR A 150 3.10 -16.13 -5.59
CA TYR A 150 2.91 -15.23 -4.45
C TYR A 150 3.40 -15.90 -3.15
N PRO A 151 4.48 -15.39 -2.52
CA PRO A 151 4.93 -15.91 -1.24
C PRO A 151 3.84 -15.82 -0.16
N CYS A 152 3.64 -16.91 0.60
CA CYS A 152 2.65 -17.02 1.65
C CYS A 152 3.32 -17.23 3.01
N TYR A 153 2.79 -16.58 4.03
CA TYR A 153 3.27 -16.69 5.40
C TYR A 153 2.10 -16.86 6.36
N GLY A 154 2.19 -17.85 7.26
CA GLY A 154 1.25 -18.00 8.36
C GLY A 154 1.82 -17.34 9.61
N VAL A 155 1.05 -16.45 10.23
CA VAL A 155 1.50 -15.71 11.43
C VAL A 155 0.40 -15.65 12.50
N SER A 156 0.84 -15.48 13.75
CA SER A 156 -0.02 -15.04 14.85
C SER A 156 0.56 -13.76 15.41
N ALA A 157 -0.26 -12.71 15.47
CA ALA A 157 0.17 -11.43 16.06
C ALA A 157 0.22 -11.45 17.60
N ILE A 158 -0.30 -12.50 18.23
CA ILE A 158 -0.39 -12.64 19.70
C ILE A 158 0.42 -13.82 20.24
N ASP A 159 0.91 -14.72 19.39
CA ASP A 159 1.64 -15.93 19.80
C ASP A 159 2.81 -16.19 18.86
N ASP A 160 3.98 -15.71 19.26
CA ASP A 160 5.23 -15.82 18.49
C ASP A 160 5.67 -17.28 18.27
N THR A 161 5.14 -18.23 19.06
CA THR A 161 5.51 -19.67 18.97
C THR A 161 4.72 -20.40 17.88
N LYS A 162 3.66 -19.81 17.34
CA LYS A 162 2.76 -20.43 16.37
C LYS A 162 2.85 -19.83 14.96
N GLY A 163 3.80 -18.93 14.74
CA GLY A 163 4.07 -18.43 13.40
C GLY A 163 4.58 -19.56 12.51
N LEU A 164 3.86 -19.91 11.46
CA LEU A 164 4.32 -20.79 10.40
C LEU A 164 4.99 -19.92 9.35
N CYS A 165 6.31 -19.98 9.24
CA CYS A 165 7.01 -19.51 8.05
C CYS A 165 6.58 -20.35 6.85
N GLY A 166 6.56 -19.74 5.65
CA GLY A 166 6.19 -20.42 4.42
C GLY A 166 6.82 -21.80 4.30
N MET A 167 6.15 -22.70 3.62
CA MET A 167 6.69 -24.05 3.38
C MET A 167 7.94 -23.90 2.49
N ASP A 168 9.11 -24.30 3.05
CA ASP A 168 10.36 -24.45 2.31
C ASP A 168 10.22 -25.53 1.22
#